data_c34614784015d3befb48ab1cce58241f
#
_entry.id   c34614784015d3befb48ab1cce58241f
#
_cell.length_a   1.000
_cell.length_b   1.000
_cell.length_c   1.000
_cell.angle_alpha   90.00
_cell.angle_beta   90.00
_cell.angle_gamma   90.00
#
_symmetry.space_group_name_H-M   'P 1'
#
loop_
_entity.id
_entity.type
_entity.pdbx_description
1 polymer ?
#
loop_
_entity_poly.entity_id
_entity_poly.type
_entity_poly.pdbx_seq_one_letter_code
_entity_poly.pdbx_strand_id
1 'polypeptide(L)'
;AEELPGIKNIVIHKIPKTHDNVIFLDKNDQKININEYTGNLLILNFWATWCEPCKEEMPSLDKLQANPELDKIKIFPINIGKETSNKVNKFFIDLNIKNFEPYFDPPTTLAKMFSLRGVPTTILINKKGQEFARVIGSIDFEDKNFINWIKKYN
;
A
#
# COMPACT_ATOMS: atom_id res chain seq x y z
N ALA A 1 18.92 9.07 -1.07
CA ALA A 1 18.00 7.99 -1.43
C ALA A 1 18.61 7.11 -2.50
N GLU A 2 18.37 5.82 -2.44
CA GLU A 2 18.81 4.87 -3.45
C GLU A 2 17.68 4.63 -4.46
N GLU A 3 18.04 4.29 -5.69
CA GLU A 3 17.10 3.87 -6.71
C GLU A 3 17.16 2.35 -6.85
N LEU A 4 16.02 1.74 -7.10
CA LEU A 4 15.96 0.32 -7.42
C LEU A 4 16.23 0.15 -8.92
N PRO A 5 17.23 -0.66 -9.31
CA PRO A 5 17.51 -0.88 -10.73
C PRO A 5 16.27 -1.34 -11.50
N GLY A 6 15.96 -0.66 -12.60
CA GLY A 6 14.82 -0.97 -13.46
C GLY A 6 13.48 -0.42 -13.00
N ILE A 7 13.40 0.23 -11.84
CA ILE A 7 12.16 0.83 -11.35
C ILE A 7 12.47 2.24 -10.84
N LYS A 8 12.14 3.25 -11.64
CA LYS A 8 12.55 4.63 -11.40
C LYS A 8 11.73 5.37 -10.36
N ASN A 9 10.51 4.91 -10.09
CA ASN A 9 9.58 5.61 -9.21
C ASN A 9 9.55 5.07 -7.79
N ILE A 10 10.55 4.28 -7.40
CA ILE A 10 10.75 3.84 -6.01
C ILE A 10 11.83 4.72 -5.37
N VAL A 11 11.48 5.33 -4.24
CA VAL A 11 12.40 6.13 -3.42
C VAL A 11 12.72 5.33 -2.17
N ILE A 12 14.00 5.00 -1.99
CA ILE A 12 14.48 4.27 -0.81
C ILE A 12 15.11 5.28 0.13
N HIS A 13 14.58 5.39 1.37
CA HIS A 13 15.08 6.37 2.33
C HIS A 13 16.41 5.91 2.92
N LYS A 14 17.38 6.83 3.04
CA LYS A 14 18.63 6.54 3.75
C LYS A 14 18.37 6.23 5.22
N ILE A 15 17.47 7.00 5.83
CA ILE A 15 17.08 6.83 7.23
C ILE A 15 15.57 6.57 7.23
N PRO A 16 15.12 5.40 7.69
CA PRO A 16 13.68 5.12 7.79
C PRO A 16 12.96 6.15 8.64
N LYS A 17 11.74 6.48 8.24
CA LYS A 17 10.92 7.51 8.89
C LYS A 17 9.94 6.87 9.86
N THR A 18 9.85 7.42 11.07
CA THR A 18 8.85 7.00 12.05
C THR A 18 7.62 7.89 11.91
N HIS A 19 6.45 7.27 11.85
CA HIS A 19 5.17 7.96 11.85
C HIS A 19 4.36 7.50 13.06
N ASP A 20 3.85 8.45 13.83
CA ASP A 20 3.01 8.15 14.98
C ASP A 20 1.54 8.09 14.59
N ASN A 21 0.80 7.16 15.18
CA ASN A 21 -0.65 7.07 15.03
C ASN A 21 -1.13 6.91 13.60
N VAL A 22 -0.55 5.97 12.88
CA VAL A 22 -1.04 5.60 11.54
C VAL A 22 -2.28 4.73 11.73
N ILE A 23 -3.43 5.35 11.63
CA ILE A 23 -4.74 4.74 11.90
C ILE A 23 -5.66 5.02 10.72
N PHE A 24 -6.33 3.97 10.25
CA PHE A 24 -7.34 4.06 9.19
C PHE A 24 -8.49 3.12 9.52
N LEU A 25 -9.48 3.02 8.67
CA LEU A 25 -10.69 2.23 8.91
C LEU A 25 -10.77 1.02 8.00
N ASP A 26 -11.31 -0.08 8.53
CA ASP A 26 -11.72 -1.21 7.70
C ASP A 26 -13.13 -0.97 7.12
N LYS A 27 -13.65 -1.95 6.38
CA LYS A 27 -14.98 -1.85 5.74
C LYS A 27 -16.15 -1.78 6.73
N ASN A 28 -15.92 -2.09 8.00
CA ASN A 28 -16.92 -2.04 9.07
C ASN A 28 -16.72 -0.82 9.98
N ASP A 29 -15.97 0.18 9.53
CA ASP A 29 -15.63 1.40 10.27
C ASP A 29 -14.85 1.16 11.56
N GLN A 30 -14.19 0.01 11.66
CA GLN A 30 -13.33 -0.30 12.79
C GLN A 30 -11.92 0.25 12.52
N LYS A 31 -11.31 0.77 13.58
CA LYS A 31 -9.97 1.35 13.50
C LYS A 31 -8.91 0.27 13.36
N ILE A 32 -8.01 0.48 12.40
CA ILE A 32 -6.80 -0.31 12.22
C ILE A 32 -5.61 0.57 12.57
N ASN A 33 -4.78 0.11 13.50
CA ASN A 33 -3.54 0.78 13.87
C ASN A 33 -2.37 -0.10 13.42
N ILE A 34 -1.46 0.44 12.60
CA ILE A 34 -0.36 -0.38 12.07
C ILE A 34 0.61 -0.88 13.15
N ASN A 35 0.60 -0.27 14.34
CA ASN A 35 1.42 -0.76 15.46
C ASN A 35 1.03 -2.17 15.90
N GLU A 36 -0.19 -2.60 15.61
CA GLU A 36 -0.65 -3.96 15.90
C GLU A 36 -0.06 -5.00 14.95
N TYR A 37 0.60 -4.54 13.88
CA TYR A 37 1.20 -5.39 12.86
C TYR A 37 2.72 -5.31 12.85
N THR A 38 3.35 -4.86 13.93
CA THR A 38 4.80 -4.88 14.10
C THR A 38 5.31 -6.32 13.92
N GLY A 39 6.37 -6.48 13.16
CA GLY A 39 6.87 -7.80 12.77
C GLY A 39 6.44 -8.23 11.38
N ASN A 40 5.50 -7.50 10.77
CA ASN A 40 5.10 -7.69 9.37
C ASN A 40 5.76 -6.63 8.48
N LEU A 41 6.00 -7.02 7.23
CA LEU A 41 6.29 -6.07 6.17
C LEU A 41 4.95 -5.49 5.71
N LEU A 42 4.74 -4.19 5.88
CA LEU A 42 3.47 -3.56 5.54
C LEU A 42 3.57 -2.76 4.25
N ILE A 43 2.54 -2.85 3.44
CA ILE A 43 2.39 -2.05 2.24
C ILE A 43 1.09 -1.28 2.35
N LEU A 44 1.18 0.04 2.45
CA LEU A 44 0.04 0.94 2.48
C LEU A 44 -0.11 1.54 1.08
N ASN A 45 -1.11 1.07 0.34
CA ASN A 45 -1.36 1.53 -1.03
C ASN A 45 -2.52 2.51 -1.04
N PHE A 46 -2.25 3.78 -1.32
CA PHE A 46 -3.27 4.83 -1.39
C PHE A 46 -3.80 4.94 -2.80
N TRP A 47 -5.11 4.83 -2.96
CA TRP A 47 -5.76 4.71 -4.27
C TRP A 47 -7.15 5.34 -4.28
N ALA A 48 -7.72 5.48 -5.49
CA ALA A 48 -9.10 5.93 -5.70
C ALA A 48 -9.71 5.22 -6.90
N THR A 49 -11.03 5.12 -6.95
CA THR A 49 -11.70 4.40 -8.05
C THR A 49 -11.59 5.11 -9.39
N TRP A 50 -11.45 6.44 -9.38
CA TRP A 50 -11.31 7.25 -10.60
C TRP A 50 -9.88 7.27 -11.17
N CYS A 51 -8.95 6.65 -10.49
CA CYS A 51 -7.53 6.67 -10.83
C CYS A 51 -7.18 5.49 -11.74
N GLU A 52 -6.92 5.75 -13.00
CA GLU A 52 -6.60 4.69 -13.98
C GLU A 52 -5.31 3.93 -13.66
N PRO A 53 -4.19 4.58 -13.30
CA PRO A 53 -3.00 3.83 -12.89
C PRO A 53 -3.22 2.96 -11.64
N CYS A 54 -4.09 3.37 -10.72
CA CYS A 54 -4.46 2.55 -9.55
C CYS A 54 -5.14 1.26 -10.01
N LYS A 55 -6.05 1.39 -10.96
CA LYS A 55 -6.77 0.25 -11.54
C LYS A 55 -5.83 -0.72 -12.23
N GLU A 56 -4.83 -0.21 -12.94
CA GLU A 56 -3.85 -1.04 -13.65
C GLU A 56 -2.98 -1.85 -12.71
N GLU A 57 -2.54 -1.29 -11.58
CA GLU A 57 -1.63 -1.98 -10.67
C GLU A 57 -2.31 -2.90 -9.67
N MET A 58 -3.58 -2.68 -9.36
CA MET A 58 -4.27 -3.38 -8.28
C MET A 58 -4.24 -4.91 -8.42
N PRO A 59 -4.41 -5.51 -9.61
CA PRO A 59 -4.31 -6.96 -9.74
C PRO A 59 -2.95 -7.52 -9.37
N SER A 60 -1.85 -6.85 -9.71
CA SER A 60 -0.51 -7.30 -9.33
C SER A 60 -0.28 -7.16 -7.83
N LEU A 61 -0.83 -6.11 -7.22
CA LEU A 61 -0.76 -5.90 -5.79
C LEU A 61 -1.52 -7.01 -5.04
N ASP A 62 -2.69 -7.39 -5.54
CA ASP A 62 -3.48 -8.49 -5.00
C ASP A 62 -2.69 -9.80 -5.01
N LYS A 63 -2.03 -10.10 -6.10
CA LYS A 63 -1.19 -11.31 -6.23
C LYS A 63 0.02 -11.27 -5.31
N LEU A 64 0.57 -10.09 -5.09
CA LEU A 64 1.70 -9.93 -4.17
C LEU A 64 1.34 -10.38 -2.75
N GLN A 65 0.11 -10.10 -2.29
CA GLN A 65 -0.36 -10.53 -0.97
C GLN A 65 -0.36 -12.05 -0.84
N ALA A 66 -0.59 -12.78 -1.92
CA ALA A 66 -0.66 -14.23 -1.94
C ALA A 66 0.67 -14.90 -2.31
N ASN A 67 1.74 -14.12 -2.50
CA ASN A 67 3.04 -14.68 -2.87
C ASN A 67 3.62 -15.51 -1.72
N PRO A 68 3.84 -16.84 -1.90
CA PRO A 68 4.30 -17.70 -0.82
C PRO A 68 5.72 -17.36 -0.33
N GLU A 69 6.50 -16.64 -1.12
CA GLU A 69 7.85 -16.22 -0.74
C GLU A 69 7.83 -15.00 0.20
N LEU A 70 6.66 -14.37 0.39
CA LEU A 70 6.47 -13.17 1.21
C LEU A 70 5.45 -13.45 2.31
N ASP A 71 5.77 -14.39 3.19
CA ASP A 71 4.84 -14.87 4.22
C ASP A 71 4.57 -13.85 5.35
N LYS A 72 5.42 -12.83 5.47
CA LYS A 72 5.26 -11.77 6.49
C LYS A 72 4.64 -10.49 5.93
N ILE A 73 4.26 -10.48 4.66
CA ILE A 73 3.69 -9.29 4.04
C ILE A 73 2.23 -9.10 4.47
N LYS A 74 1.85 -7.85 4.70
CA LYS A 74 0.45 -7.46 4.87
C LYS A 74 0.19 -6.20 4.08
N ILE A 75 -0.74 -6.27 3.15
CA ILE A 75 -1.08 -5.17 2.25
C ILE A 75 -2.41 -4.54 2.67
N PHE A 76 -2.40 -3.23 2.83
CA PHE A 76 -3.58 -2.43 3.11
C PHE A 76 -3.82 -1.47 1.94
N PRO A 77 -4.73 -1.81 1.01
CA PRO A 77 -5.17 -0.82 0.02
C PRO A 77 -6.13 0.16 0.68
N ILE A 78 -5.71 1.42 0.77
CA ILE A 78 -6.42 2.46 1.52
C ILE A 78 -7.04 3.45 0.53
N ASN A 79 -8.36 3.42 0.44
CA ASN A 79 -9.11 4.34 -0.43
C ASN A 79 -9.12 5.74 0.16
N ILE A 80 -8.88 6.73 -0.68
CA ILE A 80 -8.93 8.14 -0.29
C ILE A 80 -10.14 8.82 -0.94
N GLY A 81 -10.51 10.01 -0.42
CA GLY A 81 -11.51 10.86 -1.06
C GLY A 81 -12.95 10.57 -0.69
N LYS A 82 -13.20 9.83 0.38
CA LYS A 82 -14.55 9.55 0.91
C LYS A 82 -15.46 8.84 -0.08
N GLU A 83 -14.92 7.92 -0.88
CA GLU A 83 -15.75 7.15 -1.79
C GLU A 83 -16.64 6.17 -1.03
N THR A 84 -17.83 5.87 -1.57
CA THR A 84 -18.76 4.97 -0.92
C THR A 84 -18.26 3.53 -0.91
N SER A 85 -18.65 2.75 0.09
CA SER A 85 -18.33 1.33 0.17
C SER A 85 -18.84 0.56 -1.05
N ASN A 86 -20.02 0.90 -1.55
CA ASN A 86 -20.59 0.26 -2.74
C ASN A 86 -19.71 0.48 -3.97
N LYS A 87 -19.23 1.70 -4.16
CA LYS A 87 -18.37 2.04 -5.29
C LYS A 87 -17.02 1.31 -5.21
N VAL A 88 -16.44 1.24 -4.01
CA VAL A 88 -15.18 0.56 -3.75
C VAL A 88 -15.34 -0.96 -3.93
N ASN A 89 -16.42 -1.54 -3.40
CA ASN A 89 -16.71 -2.96 -3.56
C ASN A 89 -16.87 -3.34 -5.03
N LYS A 90 -17.59 -2.52 -5.81
CA LYS A 90 -17.75 -2.75 -7.24
C LYS A 90 -16.41 -2.75 -7.96
N PHE A 91 -15.53 -1.81 -7.61
CA PHE A 91 -14.18 -1.73 -8.17
C PHE A 91 -13.39 -3.03 -7.91
N PHE A 92 -13.43 -3.54 -6.69
CA PHE A 92 -12.74 -4.78 -6.33
C PHE A 92 -13.34 -6.00 -7.06
N ILE A 93 -14.66 -6.07 -7.18
CA ILE A 93 -15.33 -7.14 -7.90
C ILE A 93 -14.96 -7.11 -9.38
N ASP A 94 -15.01 -5.94 -10.01
CA ASP A 94 -14.70 -5.77 -11.43
C ASP A 94 -13.26 -6.17 -11.75
N LEU A 95 -12.33 -5.95 -10.82
CA LEU A 95 -10.92 -6.32 -10.97
C LEU A 95 -10.60 -7.73 -10.44
N ASN A 96 -11.60 -8.44 -9.93
CA ASN A 96 -11.43 -9.79 -9.39
C ASN A 96 -10.40 -9.87 -8.27
N ILE A 97 -10.40 -8.87 -7.37
CA ILE A 97 -9.50 -8.84 -6.22
C ILE A 97 -9.95 -9.86 -5.18
N LYS A 98 -9.01 -10.67 -4.67
CA LYS A 98 -9.31 -11.84 -3.82
C LYS A 98 -8.53 -11.90 -2.51
N ASN A 99 -7.34 -11.30 -2.45
CA ASN A 99 -6.38 -11.61 -1.38
C ASN A 99 -6.30 -10.53 -0.31
N PHE A 100 -7.01 -9.42 -0.49
CA PHE A 100 -7.13 -8.38 0.54
C PHE A 100 -8.48 -7.66 0.42
N GLU A 101 -8.79 -6.91 1.47
CA GLU A 101 -10.01 -6.12 1.56
C GLU A 101 -9.69 -4.64 1.39
N PRO A 102 -10.69 -3.80 1.08
CA PRO A 102 -10.49 -2.35 1.05
C PRO A 102 -10.45 -1.76 2.45
N TYR A 103 -9.65 -0.71 2.60
CA TYR A 103 -9.57 0.12 3.79
C TYR A 103 -9.79 1.57 3.39
N PHE A 104 -9.98 2.46 4.38
CA PHE A 104 -10.42 3.82 4.12
C PHE A 104 -9.67 4.83 5.01
N ASP A 105 -9.37 6.00 4.46
CA ASP A 105 -8.75 7.11 5.16
C ASP A 105 -9.72 8.32 5.21
N PRO A 106 -10.80 8.25 6.00
CA PRO A 106 -11.63 9.41 6.23
C PRO A 106 -11.14 10.20 7.44
N PRO A 107 -11.09 11.50 7.40
CA PRO A 107 -11.34 12.42 6.28
C PRO A 107 -10.08 12.86 5.51
N THR A 108 -9.24 11.94 5.08
CA THR A 108 -7.96 12.19 4.41
C THR A 108 -6.79 12.48 5.35
N THR A 109 -6.85 11.98 6.58
CA THR A 109 -5.84 12.23 7.61
C THR A 109 -4.48 11.67 7.21
N LEU A 110 -4.44 10.42 6.70
CA LEU A 110 -3.18 9.79 6.30
C LEU A 110 -2.61 10.40 5.03
N ALA A 111 -3.46 10.80 4.09
CA ALA A 111 -2.99 11.48 2.89
C ALA A 111 -2.19 12.74 3.25
N LYS A 112 -2.63 13.48 4.27
CA LYS A 112 -1.91 14.64 4.78
C LYS A 112 -0.67 14.25 5.56
N MET A 113 -0.77 13.25 6.44
CA MET A 113 0.35 12.78 7.27
C MET A 113 1.53 12.34 6.41
N PHE A 114 1.28 11.60 5.33
CA PHE A 114 2.32 11.12 4.43
C PHE A 114 2.67 12.12 3.33
N SER A 115 2.05 13.30 3.34
CA SER A 115 2.26 14.35 2.32
C SER A 115 2.08 13.81 0.90
N LEU A 116 1.01 13.08 0.69
CA LEU A 116 0.72 12.49 -0.62
C LEU A 116 0.43 13.59 -1.63
N ARG A 117 1.05 13.49 -2.80
CA ARG A 117 0.85 14.43 -3.91
C ARG A 117 -0.11 13.91 -4.96
N GLY A 118 -0.47 12.64 -4.88
CA GLY A 118 -1.38 12.00 -5.81
C GLY A 118 -1.50 10.52 -5.54
N VAL A 119 -2.30 9.87 -6.36
CA VAL A 119 -2.51 8.42 -6.31
C VAL A 119 -2.13 7.80 -7.66
N PRO A 120 -1.65 6.56 -7.68
CA PRO A 120 -1.34 5.77 -6.50
C PRO A 120 -0.03 6.22 -5.84
N THR A 121 0.04 6.11 -4.54
CA THR A 121 1.28 6.20 -3.77
C THR A 121 1.29 5.03 -2.81
N THR A 122 2.42 4.34 -2.76
CA THR A 122 2.56 3.15 -1.91
C THR A 122 3.67 3.38 -0.91
N ILE A 123 3.33 3.25 0.38
CA ILE A 123 4.26 3.43 1.49
C ILE A 123 4.69 2.05 1.97
N LEU A 124 6.00 1.82 2.03
CA LEU A 124 6.57 0.53 2.45
C LEU A 124 7.08 0.67 3.88
N ILE A 125 6.55 -0.15 4.78
CA ILE A 125 6.82 -0.10 6.21
C ILE A 125 7.55 -1.38 6.62
N ASN A 126 8.70 -1.24 7.30
CA ASN A 126 9.50 -2.38 7.75
C ASN A 126 8.90 -3.02 9.02
N LYS A 127 9.50 -4.11 9.47
CA LYS A 127 9.02 -4.86 10.64
C LYS A 127 9.08 -4.08 11.94
N LYS A 128 9.80 -2.96 11.97
CA LYS A 128 9.86 -2.04 13.12
C LYS A 128 8.81 -0.94 13.06
N GLY A 129 7.97 -0.93 12.03
CA GLY A 129 6.93 0.09 11.85
C GLY A 129 7.42 1.38 11.22
N GLN A 130 8.56 1.37 10.53
CA GLN A 130 9.15 2.55 9.93
C GLN A 130 8.99 2.56 8.42
N GLU A 131 8.70 3.71 7.85
CA GLU A 131 8.68 3.89 6.40
C GLU A 131 10.12 3.85 5.88
N PHE A 132 10.46 2.82 5.11
CA PHE A 132 11.81 2.70 4.54
C PHE A 132 11.87 3.05 3.05
N ALA A 133 10.73 3.07 2.37
CA ALA A 133 10.63 3.42 0.95
C ALA A 133 9.21 3.80 0.59
N ARG A 134 9.05 4.42 -0.57
CA ARG A 134 7.74 4.64 -1.16
C ARG A 134 7.79 4.54 -2.68
N VAL A 135 6.69 4.13 -3.25
CA VAL A 135 6.47 4.09 -4.70
C VAL A 135 5.57 5.26 -5.05
N ILE A 136 6.03 6.14 -5.91
CA ILE A 136 5.27 7.31 -6.35
C ILE A 136 4.78 7.05 -7.77
N GLY A 137 3.49 6.76 -7.90
CA GLY A 137 2.89 6.27 -9.14
C GLY A 137 2.77 4.76 -9.14
N SER A 138 2.33 4.20 -10.28
CA SER A 138 2.08 2.77 -10.40
C SER A 138 3.32 1.98 -10.77
N ILE A 139 3.35 0.73 -10.31
CA ILE A 139 4.32 -0.28 -10.76
C ILE A 139 3.59 -1.60 -10.97
N ASP A 140 4.27 -2.53 -11.61
CA ASP A 140 3.88 -3.93 -11.61
C ASP A 140 4.47 -4.59 -10.36
N PHE A 141 3.62 -4.90 -9.38
CA PHE A 141 4.05 -5.51 -8.13
C PHE A 141 4.49 -6.97 -8.28
N GLU A 142 4.33 -7.56 -9.47
CA GLU A 142 4.88 -8.87 -9.80
C GLU A 142 6.23 -8.79 -10.51
N ASP A 143 6.75 -7.58 -10.75
CA ASP A 143 8.06 -7.39 -11.35
C ASP A 143 9.14 -8.12 -10.53
N LYS A 144 9.99 -8.88 -11.22
CA LYS A 144 11.01 -9.72 -10.56
C LYS A 144 12.02 -8.90 -9.77
N ASN A 145 12.39 -7.73 -10.26
CA ASN A 145 13.33 -6.86 -9.56
C ASN A 145 12.71 -6.33 -8.28
N PHE A 146 11.44 -5.96 -8.33
CA PHE A 146 10.71 -5.53 -7.14
C PHE A 146 10.61 -6.67 -6.12
N ILE A 147 10.17 -7.86 -6.53
CA ILE A 147 10.00 -9.00 -5.63
C ILE A 147 11.35 -9.40 -5.01
N ASN A 148 12.41 -9.47 -5.78
CA ASN A 148 13.73 -9.81 -5.26
C ASN A 148 14.22 -8.79 -4.24
N TRP A 149 13.95 -7.52 -4.46
CA TRP A 149 14.31 -6.47 -3.54
C TRP A 149 13.49 -6.51 -2.25
N ILE A 150 12.16 -6.63 -2.37
CA ILE A 150 11.27 -6.58 -1.22
C ILE A 150 11.42 -7.80 -0.30
N LYS A 151 11.87 -8.94 -0.83
CA LYS A 151 12.17 -10.13 -0.02
C LYS A 151 13.15 -9.86 1.12
N LYS A 152 14.04 -8.90 0.96
CA LYS A 152 15.02 -8.52 1.99
C LYS A 152 14.35 -7.97 3.25
N TYR A 153 13.13 -7.50 3.12
CA TYR A 153 12.38 -6.89 4.21
C TYR A 153 11.26 -7.79 4.77
N ASN A 154 11.12 -8.98 4.18
CA ASN A 154 10.09 -9.94 4.61
C ASN A 154 10.44 -10.70 5.89
#